data_c616603e8c45efa6aa773a00bb398c1a
#
_entry.id   c616603e8c45efa6aa773a00bb398c1a
#
_cell.length_a   1.000
_cell.length_b   1.000
_cell.length_c   1.000
_cell.angle_alpha   90.00
_cell.angle_beta   90.00
_cell.angle_gamma   90.00
#
_symmetry.space_group_name_H-M   'P 1'
#
loop_
_entity.id
_entity.type
_entity.pdbx_description
1 polymer ?
#
loop_
_entity_poly.entity_id
_entity_poly.type
_entity_poly.pdbx_seq_one_letter_code
_entity_poly.pdbx_strand_id
1 'polypeptide(L)'
;AARRVLALGATADLHARYQAWQQIGNLNVADLLNPDLHTAGEATAPLLHPPASSRLGQMQALEAQTRLPDFINAEVDSMSMAHSVEARVPYLDHHLWEAVMGWPEMWRQAWGQPEKWLLRKTLAPLLPAAIVQRRKQGLASPHSLWWQQPRLPAWATDAISSRSLRQHGLFQAAFARCTARPRLRGHG
;
A
#
# COMPACT_ATOMS: atom_id res chain seq x y z
N ALA A 1 -6.34 -8.74 14.52
CA ALA A 1 -5.45 -7.57 14.56
C ALA A 1 -4.38 -7.70 15.66
N ALA A 2 -4.73 -7.85 16.94
CA ALA A 2 -3.76 -7.87 18.05
C ALA A 2 -2.66 -8.94 17.91
N ARG A 3 -3.01 -10.19 17.56
CA ARG A 3 -2.03 -11.28 17.35
C ARG A 3 -1.00 -10.94 16.27
N ARG A 4 -1.42 -10.27 15.19
CA ARG A 4 -0.54 -9.85 14.11
C ARG A 4 0.44 -8.77 14.59
N VAL A 5 -0.05 -7.79 15.34
CA VAL A 5 0.81 -6.73 15.93
C VAL A 5 1.87 -7.32 16.86
N LEU A 6 1.49 -8.29 17.70
CA LEU A 6 2.44 -8.97 18.61
C LEU A 6 3.48 -9.79 17.83
N ALA A 7 3.05 -10.55 16.82
CA ALA A 7 3.97 -11.33 15.98
C ALA A 7 4.96 -10.45 15.23
N LEU A 8 4.50 -9.31 14.69
CA LEU A 8 5.36 -8.32 14.05
C LEU A 8 6.33 -7.66 15.04
N GLY A 9 5.89 -7.44 16.28
CA GLY A 9 6.72 -6.90 17.34
C GLY A 9 7.89 -7.81 17.73
N ALA A 10 7.72 -9.13 17.60
CA ALA A 10 8.76 -10.12 17.89
C ALA A 10 9.85 -10.23 16.80
N THR A 11 9.59 -9.71 15.59
CA THR A 11 10.57 -9.75 14.48
C THR A 11 11.63 -8.68 14.70
N ALA A 12 12.87 -9.09 14.94
CA ALA A 12 13.99 -8.18 15.21
C ALA A 12 14.38 -7.37 13.96
N ASP A 13 14.38 -8.02 12.80
CA ASP A 13 14.70 -7.37 11.53
C ASP A 13 13.57 -6.44 11.09
N LEU A 14 13.93 -5.16 10.90
CA LEU A 14 12.98 -4.12 10.48
C LEU A 14 12.44 -4.36 9.07
N HIS A 15 13.28 -4.86 8.16
CA HIS A 15 12.89 -5.13 6.79
C HIS A 15 11.85 -6.26 6.73
N ALA A 16 12.11 -7.39 7.37
CA ALA A 16 11.19 -8.50 7.44
C ALA A 16 9.86 -8.10 8.13
N ARG A 17 9.94 -7.25 9.17
CA ARG A 17 8.76 -6.67 9.83
C ARG A 17 7.95 -5.80 8.90
N TYR A 18 8.61 -4.95 8.12
CA TYR A 18 7.97 -4.07 7.15
C TYR A 18 7.28 -4.86 6.04
N GLN A 19 7.96 -5.85 5.45
CA GLN A 19 7.38 -6.73 4.45
C GLN A 19 6.16 -7.48 4.98
N ALA A 20 6.26 -8.07 6.16
CA ALA A 20 5.15 -8.77 6.80
C ALA A 20 3.97 -7.83 7.12
N TRP A 21 4.24 -6.55 7.39
CA TRP A 21 3.18 -5.56 7.60
C TRP A 21 2.46 -5.17 6.31
N GLN A 22 3.17 -5.13 5.20
CA GLN A 22 2.58 -4.85 3.88
C GLN A 22 1.72 -6.00 3.34
N GLN A 23 1.93 -7.23 3.81
CA GLN A 23 1.13 -8.38 3.36
C GLN A 23 -0.36 -8.17 3.66
N ILE A 24 -1.17 -8.29 2.61
CA ILE A 24 -2.63 -8.22 2.72
C ILE A 24 -3.16 -9.57 3.21
N GLY A 25 -3.53 -9.62 4.49
CA GLY A 25 -4.07 -10.84 5.09
C GLY A 25 -2.99 -11.88 5.45
N ASN A 26 -3.44 -13.13 5.65
CA ASN A 26 -2.57 -14.29 5.91
C ASN A 26 -2.43 -15.16 4.64
N LEU A 27 -2.67 -14.58 3.48
CA LEU A 27 -2.58 -15.31 2.22
C LEU A 27 -1.10 -15.40 1.82
N ASN A 28 -0.61 -16.60 1.72
CA ASN A 28 0.65 -16.84 1.06
C ASN A 28 0.41 -16.77 -0.45
N VAL A 29 1.06 -15.84 -1.13
CA VAL A 29 0.92 -15.67 -2.57
C VAL A 29 1.29 -16.96 -3.34
N ALA A 30 2.25 -17.72 -2.82
CA ALA A 30 2.63 -19.00 -3.36
C ALA A 30 1.46 -20.03 -3.40
N ASP A 31 0.53 -19.94 -2.43
CA ASP A 31 -0.64 -20.83 -2.39
C ASP A 31 -1.73 -20.41 -3.41
N LEU A 32 -1.61 -19.22 -3.97
CA LEU A 32 -2.58 -18.67 -4.92
C LEU A 32 -2.14 -18.82 -6.36
N LEU A 33 -0.84 -18.61 -6.60
CA LEU A 33 -0.29 -18.59 -7.95
C LEU A 33 -0.06 -20.01 -8.49
N ASN A 34 -0.09 -20.11 -9.82
CA ASN A 34 0.33 -21.29 -10.53
C ASN A 34 1.79 -21.62 -10.19
N PRO A 35 2.13 -22.84 -9.74
CA PRO A 35 3.49 -23.21 -9.40
C PRO A 35 4.52 -22.94 -10.50
N ASP A 36 4.11 -23.08 -11.75
CA ASP A 36 5.00 -22.83 -12.90
C ASP A 36 5.46 -21.38 -13.02
N LEU A 37 4.81 -20.45 -12.31
CA LEU A 37 5.14 -19.02 -12.28
C LEU A 37 6.04 -18.64 -11.08
N HIS A 38 6.28 -19.57 -10.16
CA HIS A 38 7.02 -19.27 -8.92
C HIS A 38 8.48 -18.89 -9.14
N THR A 39 9.09 -19.33 -10.23
CA THR A 39 10.50 -19.07 -10.53
C THR A 39 10.77 -17.62 -10.93
N ALA A 40 9.75 -16.86 -11.29
CA ALA A 40 9.88 -15.45 -11.67
C ALA A 40 9.88 -14.48 -10.47
N GLY A 41 9.47 -14.94 -9.28
CA GLY A 41 9.19 -14.06 -8.13
C GLY A 41 10.33 -13.87 -7.13
N GLU A 42 11.44 -14.59 -7.27
CA GLU A 42 12.55 -14.50 -6.31
C GLU A 42 13.52 -13.35 -6.59
N ALA A 43 13.39 -12.67 -7.72
CA ALA A 43 14.24 -11.54 -8.06
C ALA A 43 13.67 -10.21 -7.54
N THR A 44 13.32 -10.14 -6.27
CA THR A 44 13.22 -8.83 -5.62
C THR A 44 14.64 -8.29 -5.48
N ALA A 45 14.95 -7.22 -6.23
CA ALA A 45 16.18 -6.51 -6.03
C ALA A 45 16.37 -6.23 -4.54
N PRO A 46 17.57 -6.51 -3.97
CA PRO A 46 17.80 -6.26 -2.57
C PRO A 46 17.53 -4.79 -2.30
N LEU A 47 16.59 -4.50 -1.40
CA LEU A 47 16.34 -3.14 -0.99
C LEU A 47 17.62 -2.58 -0.40
N LEU A 48 18.05 -1.44 -0.90
CA LEU A 48 19.21 -0.75 -0.36
C LEU A 48 18.94 -0.46 1.11
N HIS A 49 19.79 -0.95 1.98
CA HIS A 49 19.73 -0.58 3.38
C HIS A 49 20.11 0.89 3.50
N PRO A 50 19.18 1.76 3.82
CA PRO A 50 19.52 3.18 3.95
C PRO A 50 20.47 3.34 5.14
N PRO A 51 21.46 4.22 5.04
CA PRO A 51 22.37 4.55 6.14
C PRO A 51 21.67 5.39 7.23
N ALA A 52 20.37 5.24 7.38
CA ALA A 52 19.60 5.97 8.37
C ALA A 52 19.85 5.39 9.76
N SER A 53 20.29 6.23 10.69
CA SER A 53 20.56 5.86 12.07
C SER A 53 19.32 5.54 12.89
N SER A 54 18.15 5.96 12.43
CA SER A 54 16.90 5.82 13.16
C SER A 54 15.92 4.86 12.48
N ARG A 55 15.05 4.25 13.28
CA ARG A 55 13.98 3.37 12.78
C ARG A 55 13.00 4.09 11.85
N LEU A 56 12.66 5.34 12.16
CA LEU A 56 11.77 6.14 11.31
C LEU A 56 12.42 6.40 9.95
N GLY A 57 13.68 6.83 9.93
CA GLY A 57 14.43 7.05 8.70
C GLY A 57 14.54 5.79 7.85
N GLN A 58 14.80 4.63 8.48
CA GLN A 58 14.84 3.34 7.78
C GLN A 58 13.48 2.98 7.16
N MET A 59 12.38 3.16 7.90
CA MET A 59 11.03 2.91 7.37
C MET A 59 10.68 3.86 6.22
N GLN A 60 11.01 5.15 6.34
CA GLN A 60 10.77 6.12 5.28
C GLN A 60 11.56 5.78 4.01
N ALA A 61 12.78 5.32 4.16
CA ALA A 61 13.59 4.91 3.01
C ALA A 61 13.07 3.61 2.36
N LEU A 62 12.56 2.66 3.14
CA LEU A 62 11.89 1.47 2.60
C LEU A 62 10.62 1.85 1.84
N GLU A 63 9.78 2.73 2.38
CA GLU A 63 8.60 3.25 1.69
C GLU A 63 8.95 3.95 0.37
N ALA A 64 10.03 4.73 0.37
CA ALA A 64 10.50 5.45 -0.81
C ALA A 64 11.00 4.51 -1.92
N GLN A 65 11.55 3.37 -1.56
CA GLN A 65 12.09 2.38 -2.51
C GLN A 65 11.06 1.36 -3.00
N THR A 66 9.94 1.24 -2.31
CA THR A 66 8.94 0.19 -2.60
C THR A 66 7.57 0.75 -2.88
N ARG A 67 6.80 1.00 -1.83
CA ARG A 67 5.39 1.34 -1.96
C ARG A 67 5.14 2.65 -2.70
N LEU A 68 6.02 3.63 -2.54
CA LEU A 68 5.85 4.92 -3.19
C LEU A 68 5.99 4.82 -4.72
N PRO A 69 7.07 4.24 -5.29
CA PRO A 69 7.18 4.07 -6.74
C PRO A 69 6.24 2.99 -7.27
N ASP A 70 6.22 1.80 -6.67
CA ASP A 70 5.63 0.61 -7.27
C ASP A 70 4.11 0.54 -7.11
N PHE A 71 3.55 1.24 -6.14
CA PHE A 71 2.11 1.24 -5.90
C PHE A 71 1.48 2.61 -6.18
N ILE A 72 1.83 3.62 -5.40
CA ILE A 72 1.11 4.91 -5.46
C ILE A 72 1.40 5.65 -6.76
N ASN A 73 2.68 5.81 -7.12
CA ASN A 73 3.05 6.56 -8.32
C ASN A 73 2.71 5.80 -9.60
N ALA A 74 2.96 4.49 -9.63
CA ALA A 74 2.62 3.65 -10.77
C ALA A 74 1.10 3.63 -11.04
N GLU A 75 0.28 3.56 -9.98
CA GLU A 75 -1.18 3.61 -10.11
C GLU A 75 -1.65 4.98 -10.64
N VAL A 76 -1.17 6.07 -10.03
CA VAL A 76 -1.53 7.44 -10.45
C VAL A 76 -1.11 7.70 -11.89
N ASP A 77 0.12 7.35 -12.25
CA ASP A 77 0.64 7.55 -13.61
C ASP A 77 -0.16 6.73 -14.62
N SER A 78 -0.33 5.43 -14.40
CA SER A 78 -1.06 4.54 -15.30
C SER A 78 -2.50 4.98 -15.52
N MET A 79 -3.20 5.38 -14.46
CA MET A 79 -4.60 5.80 -14.55
C MET A 79 -4.76 7.16 -15.23
N SER A 80 -3.87 8.11 -14.96
CA SER A 80 -3.92 9.42 -15.58
C SER A 80 -3.51 9.35 -17.06
N MET A 81 -2.46 8.61 -17.37
CA MET A 81 -1.99 8.42 -18.74
C MET A 81 -2.97 7.64 -19.63
N ALA A 82 -3.76 6.74 -19.06
CA ALA A 82 -4.86 6.09 -19.78
C ALA A 82 -5.89 7.10 -20.33
N HIS A 83 -5.91 8.31 -19.77
CA HIS A 83 -6.77 9.40 -20.21
C HIS A 83 -5.96 10.56 -20.83
N SER A 84 -4.71 10.34 -21.19
CA SER A 84 -3.79 11.36 -21.75
C SER A 84 -3.61 12.58 -20.84
N VAL A 85 -3.65 12.37 -19.51
CA VAL A 85 -3.44 13.41 -18.51
C VAL A 85 -2.13 13.12 -17.78
N GLU A 86 -1.19 14.06 -17.79
CA GLU A 86 0.05 13.93 -17.04
C GLU A 86 -0.16 14.38 -15.58
N ALA A 87 0.06 13.47 -14.63
CA ALA A 87 0.02 13.77 -13.21
C ALA A 87 1.39 14.25 -12.71
N ARG A 88 1.44 15.41 -12.09
CA ARG A 88 2.63 15.94 -11.44
C ARG A 88 2.54 15.78 -9.94
N VAL A 89 3.64 15.39 -9.30
CA VAL A 89 3.72 15.07 -7.87
C VAL A 89 4.71 16.01 -7.15
N PRO A 90 4.32 17.26 -6.86
CA PRO A 90 5.24 18.30 -6.36
C PRO A 90 5.90 17.96 -5.04
N TYR A 91 5.29 17.09 -4.21
CA TYR A 91 5.90 16.62 -2.96
C TYR A 91 7.01 15.59 -3.15
N LEU A 92 7.22 15.11 -4.37
CA LEU A 92 8.29 14.18 -4.72
C LEU A 92 9.41 14.85 -5.50
N ASP A 93 9.42 16.17 -5.55
CA ASP A 93 10.59 16.92 -6.02
C ASP A 93 11.82 16.53 -5.19
N HIS A 94 12.90 16.14 -5.88
CA HIS A 94 14.08 15.60 -5.22
C HIS A 94 14.77 16.59 -4.29
N HIS A 95 14.77 17.89 -4.64
CA HIS A 95 15.35 18.92 -3.78
C HIS A 95 14.55 19.08 -2.49
N LEU A 96 13.21 19.07 -2.59
CA LEU A 96 12.34 19.08 -1.43
C LEU A 96 12.53 17.83 -0.58
N TRP A 97 12.62 16.67 -1.23
CA TRP A 97 12.82 15.37 -0.55
C TRP A 97 14.15 15.37 0.22
N GLU A 98 15.25 15.69 -0.45
CA GLU A 98 16.60 15.75 0.16
C GLU A 98 16.64 16.72 1.34
N ALA A 99 16.08 17.90 1.19
CA ALA A 99 15.99 18.88 2.27
C ALA A 99 15.22 18.33 3.48
N VAL A 100 14.03 17.77 3.25
CA VAL A 100 13.18 17.25 4.33
C VAL A 100 13.81 16.03 5.01
N MET A 101 14.44 15.14 4.24
CA MET A 101 15.12 13.97 4.80
C MET A 101 16.35 14.34 5.63
N GLY A 102 16.99 15.47 5.34
CA GLY A 102 18.08 16.03 6.14
C GLY A 102 17.64 16.67 7.46
N TRP A 103 16.35 16.93 7.66
CA TRP A 103 15.86 17.55 8.90
C TRP A 103 15.80 16.57 10.06
N PRO A 104 15.90 17.06 11.31
CA PRO A 104 15.70 16.25 12.49
C PRO A 104 14.36 15.51 12.46
N GLU A 105 14.35 14.25 12.92
CA GLU A 105 13.14 13.43 12.94
C GLU A 105 11.97 14.07 13.65
N MET A 106 12.24 14.75 14.76
CA MET A 106 11.22 15.47 15.52
C MET A 106 10.47 16.54 14.71
N TRP A 107 11.07 17.03 13.63
CA TRP A 107 10.41 17.97 12.73
C TRP A 107 9.56 17.24 11.68
N ARG A 108 9.99 16.06 11.26
CA ARG A 108 9.24 15.25 10.30
C ARG A 108 8.06 14.52 10.96
N GLN A 109 8.29 13.96 12.15
CA GLN A 109 7.29 13.25 12.94
C GLN A 109 7.52 13.49 14.44
N ALA A 110 6.87 14.48 14.99
CA ALA A 110 6.95 14.76 16.42
C ALA A 110 6.00 13.84 17.21
N TRP A 111 6.51 13.31 18.33
CA TRP A 111 5.71 12.49 19.23
C TRP A 111 4.50 13.28 19.77
N GLY A 112 3.33 12.66 19.76
CA GLY A 112 2.09 13.29 20.23
C GLY A 112 1.48 14.33 19.28
N GLN A 113 2.13 14.62 18.14
CA GLN A 113 1.59 15.53 17.16
C GLN A 113 0.78 14.77 16.08
N PRO A 114 -0.21 15.42 15.48
CA PRO A 114 -0.97 14.82 14.38
C PRO A 114 -0.06 14.55 13.17
N GLU A 115 -0.48 13.61 12.34
CA GLU A 115 0.23 13.35 11.08
C GLU A 115 0.37 14.63 10.25
N LYS A 116 1.54 14.78 9.62
CA LYS A 116 1.90 15.95 8.79
C LYS A 116 1.86 17.28 9.57
N TRP A 117 2.18 17.23 10.86
CA TRP A 117 2.08 18.40 11.74
C TRP A 117 2.86 19.60 11.23
N LEU A 118 4.09 19.40 10.74
CA LEU A 118 4.92 20.47 10.22
C LEU A 118 4.29 21.11 8.98
N LEU A 119 3.83 20.31 8.03
CA LEU A 119 3.13 20.77 6.84
C LEU A 119 1.87 21.57 7.22
N ARG A 120 1.09 21.05 8.17
CA ARG A 120 -0.10 21.75 8.68
C ARG A 120 0.26 23.10 9.31
N LYS A 121 1.31 23.14 10.12
CA LYS A 121 1.79 24.36 10.77
C LYS A 121 2.28 25.40 9.74
N THR A 122 3.02 24.95 8.74
CA THR A 122 3.55 25.83 7.68
C THR A 122 2.43 26.38 6.80
N LEU A 123 1.40 25.58 6.50
CA LEU A 123 0.31 26.00 5.64
C LEU A 123 -0.86 26.67 6.38
N ALA A 124 -0.84 26.69 7.70
CA ALA A 124 -1.92 27.31 8.49
C ALA A 124 -2.22 28.77 8.12
N PRO A 125 -1.23 29.63 7.80
CA PRO A 125 -1.49 30.99 7.37
C PRO A 125 -2.12 31.09 5.98
N LEU A 126 -2.01 30.04 5.15
CA LEU A 126 -2.40 30.04 3.74
C LEU A 126 -3.72 29.30 3.48
N LEU A 127 -4.15 28.47 4.42
CA LEU A 127 -5.31 27.60 4.23
C LEU A 127 -6.39 27.84 5.29
N PRO A 128 -7.67 27.66 4.94
CA PRO A 128 -8.76 27.69 5.92
C PRO A 128 -8.54 26.69 7.06
N ALA A 129 -8.89 27.09 8.28
CA ALA A 129 -8.73 26.25 9.47
C ALA A 129 -9.39 24.87 9.33
N ALA A 130 -10.54 24.78 8.67
CA ALA A 130 -11.25 23.53 8.40
C ALA A 130 -10.41 22.54 7.58
N ILE A 131 -9.54 23.02 6.69
CA ILE A 131 -8.63 22.18 5.90
C ILE A 131 -7.42 21.76 6.75
N VAL A 132 -6.81 22.70 7.45
CA VAL A 132 -5.64 22.44 8.30
C VAL A 132 -5.94 21.45 9.41
N GLN A 133 -7.12 21.56 10.02
CA GLN A 133 -7.55 20.72 11.15
C GLN A 133 -8.24 19.42 10.72
N ARG A 134 -8.52 19.23 9.45
CA ARG A 134 -9.23 18.05 8.95
C ARG A 134 -8.53 16.77 9.37
N ARG A 135 -9.33 15.80 9.88
CA ARG A 135 -8.83 14.46 10.15
C ARG A 135 -8.33 13.82 8.84
N LYS A 136 -7.19 13.14 8.91
CA LYS A 136 -6.66 12.40 7.77
C LYS A 136 -7.68 11.38 7.29
N GLN A 137 -7.92 11.36 5.99
CA GLN A 137 -8.56 10.25 5.29
C GLN A 137 -7.50 9.58 4.41
N GLY A 138 -7.42 8.25 4.51
CA GLY A 138 -6.61 7.46 3.59
C GLY A 138 -7.19 7.52 2.17
N LEU A 139 -6.36 7.25 1.19
CA LEU A 139 -6.80 6.98 -0.18
C LEU A 139 -7.46 5.58 -0.16
N ALA A 140 -8.73 5.54 0.15
CA ALA A 140 -9.51 4.30 0.19
C ALA A 140 -10.73 4.49 -0.68
N SER A 141 -10.81 3.74 -1.75
CA SER A 141 -12.05 3.60 -2.51
C SER A 141 -13.06 2.77 -1.69
N PRO A 142 -14.36 2.95 -1.90
CA PRO A 142 -15.39 2.25 -1.15
C PRO A 142 -15.56 0.78 -1.58
N HIS A 143 -14.44 0.07 -1.75
CA HIS A 143 -14.42 -1.32 -2.21
C HIS A 143 -15.30 -2.22 -1.34
N SER A 144 -15.21 -2.08 -0.02
CA SER A 144 -16.02 -2.91 0.89
C SER A 144 -17.51 -2.72 0.69
N LEU A 145 -17.95 -1.50 0.37
CA LEU A 145 -19.34 -1.21 0.08
C LEU A 145 -19.77 -1.77 -1.28
N TRP A 146 -18.90 -1.69 -2.27
CA TRP A 146 -19.18 -2.24 -3.60
C TRP A 146 -19.33 -3.76 -3.56
N TRP A 147 -18.42 -4.45 -2.84
CA TRP A 147 -18.48 -5.91 -2.71
C TRP A 147 -19.62 -6.43 -1.82
N GLN A 148 -20.23 -5.57 -1.01
CA GLN A 148 -21.40 -5.92 -0.18
C GLN A 148 -22.72 -5.76 -0.91
N GLN A 149 -22.73 -5.26 -2.14
CA GLN A 149 -23.95 -5.13 -2.91
C GLN A 149 -24.56 -6.50 -3.22
N PRO A 150 -25.90 -6.65 -3.16
CA PRO A 150 -26.58 -7.92 -3.43
C PRO A 150 -26.30 -8.47 -4.83
N ARG A 151 -26.00 -7.60 -5.78
CA ARG A 151 -25.63 -7.93 -7.15
C ARG A 151 -24.41 -7.14 -7.57
N LEU A 152 -23.33 -7.84 -7.85
CA LEU A 152 -22.17 -7.27 -8.49
C LEU A 152 -22.45 -7.03 -9.98
N PRO A 153 -21.82 -6.04 -10.61
CA PRO A 153 -21.84 -5.89 -12.06
C PRO A 153 -21.40 -7.17 -12.76
N ALA A 154 -21.96 -7.46 -13.92
CA ALA A 154 -21.67 -8.68 -14.66
C ALA A 154 -20.17 -8.85 -14.95
N TRP A 155 -19.48 -7.77 -15.32
CA TRP A 155 -18.04 -7.79 -15.58
C TRP A 155 -17.23 -8.22 -14.33
N ALA A 156 -17.64 -7.78 -13.13
CA ALA A 156 -16.94 -8.14 -11.90
C ALA A 156 -17.16 -9.62 -11.55
N THR A 157 -18.37 -10.13 -11.72
CA THR A 157 -18.72 -11.55 -11.51
C THR A 157 -17.98 -12.43 -12.50
N ASP A 158 -17.88 -12.00 -13.75
CA ASP A 158 -17.17 -12.74 -14.81
C ASP A 158 -15.66 -12.75 -14.54
N ALA A 159 -15.07 -11.63 -14.20
CA ALA A 159 -13.63 -11.53 -13.89
C ALA A 159 -13.18 -12.47 -12.76
N ILE A 160 -14.01 -12.65 -11.72
CA ILE A 160 -13.71 -13.58 -10.61
C ILE A 160 -14.26 -14.98 -10.81
N SER A 161 -14.85 -15.27 -11.96
CA SER A 161 -15.38 -16.59 -12.26
C SER A 161 -14.25 -17.63 -12.35
N SER A 162 -14.55 -18.87 -11.94
CA SER A 162 -13.58 -19.97 -12.05
C SER A 162 -13.12 -20.22 -13.49
N ARG A 163 -13.92 -19.86 -14.47
CA ARG A 163 -13.57 -19.94 -15.88
C ARG A 163 -12.52 -18.90 -16.24
N SER A 164 -12.77 -17.63 -15.91
CA SER A 164 -11.86 -16.52 -16.21
C SER A 164 -10.51 -16.71 -15.51
N LEU A 165 -10.53 -17.02 -14.21
CA LEU A 165 -9.30 -17.25 -13.43
C LEU A 165 -8.44 -18.39 -13.98
N ARG A 166 -9.04 -19.45 -14.52
CA ARG A 166 -8.30 -20.52 -15.17
C ARG A 166 -7.74 -20.12 -16.53
N GLN A 167 -8.48 -19.32 -17.31
CA GLN A 167 -8.03 -18.86 -18.61
C GLN A 167 -6.78 -17.99 -18.55
N HIS A 168 -6.62 -17.20 -17.47
CA HIS A 168 -5.43 -16.39 -17.28
C HIS A 168 -4.15 -17.20 -16.98
N GLY A 169 -4.28 -18.44 -16.50
CA GLY A 169 -3.13 -19.27 -16.16
C GLY A 169 -2.32 -18.81 -14.96
N LEU A 170 -2.70 -17.67 -14.32
CA LEU A 170 -1.97 -17.08 -13.21
C LEU A 170 -2.25 -17.77 -11.86
N PHE A 171 -3.47 -18.29 -11.69
CA PHE A 171 -3.93 -18.84 -10.44
C PHE A 171 -3.99 -20.36 -10.45
N GLN A 172 -3.73 -20.95 -9.28
CA GLN A 172 -3.94 -22.39 -9.09
C GLN A 172 -5.41 -22.76 -9.30
N ALA A 173 -5.64 -23.96 -9.87
CA ALA A 173 -6.98 -24.46 -10.11
C ALA A 173 -7.81 -24.59 -8.81
N ALA A 174 -7.16 -24.86 -7.68
CA ALA A 174 -7.80 -24.92 -6.37
C ALA A 174 -8.36 -23.55 -5.94
N PHE A 175 -7.57 -22.48 -6.12
CA PHE A 175 -8.00 -21.11 -5.81
C PHE A 175 -9.19 -20.67 -6.68
N ALA A 176 -9.13 -20.94 -7.98
CA ALA A 176 -10.22 -20.65 -8.91
C ALA A 176 -11.54 -21.34 -8.54
N ARG A 177 -11.48 -22.48 -7.84
CA ARG A 177 -12.69 -23.16 -7.31
C ARG A 177 -13.21 -22.54 -6.02
N CYS A 178 -12.31 -22.03 -5.17
CA CYS A 178 -12.68 -21.41 -3.90
C CYS A 178 -13.39 -20.07 -4.07
N THR A 179 -13.02 -19.29 -5.08
CA THR A 179 -13.61 -17.97 -5.36
C THR A 179 -15.01 -18.04 -5.95
N ALA A 180 -15.42 -19.18 -6.47
CA ALA A 180 -16.77 -19.41 -6.98
C ALA A 180 -17.88 -19.30 -5.89
N ARG A 181 -17.51 -19.23 -4.62
CA ARG A 181 -18.41 -18.97 -3.49
C ARG A 181 -17.87 -17.85 -2.63
N PRO A 182 -18.16 -16.59 -2.94
CA PRO A 182 -17.76 -15.50 -2.07
C PRO A 182 -18.52 -15.63 -0.74
N ARG A 183 -17.87 -16.26 0.25
CA ARG A 183 -18.29 -16.10 1.64
C ARG A 183 -17.84 -14.71 2.09
N LEU A 184 -18.61 -13.71 1.74
CA LEU A 184 -18.56 -12.40 2.36
C LEU A 184 -19.05 -12.53 3.81
N ARG A 185 -18.25 -13.17 4.67
CA ARG A 185 -18.47 -13.04 6.11
C ARG A 185 -17.98 -11.66 6.49
N GLY A 186 -18.93 -10.78 6.79
CA GLY A 186 -18.66 -9.51 7.43
C GLY A 186 -17.79 -9.74 8.66
N HIS A 187 -16.67 -9.05 8.72
CA HIS A 187 -15.94 -8.86 9.97
C HIS A 187 -16.56 -7.62 10.62
N GLY A 188 -17.42 -7.88 11.62
CA GLY A 188 -17.80 -6.89 12.60
C GLY A 188 -16.60 -6.53 13.48
#